data_f568eb7c76e9259e4a160f7f24a04611
#
_entry.id   f568eb7c76e9259e4a160f7f24a04611
#
_cell.length_a   1.000
_cell.length_b   1.000
_cell.length_c   1.000
_cell.angle_alpha   90.00
_cell.angle_beta   90.00
_cell.angle_gamma   90.00
#
_symmetry.space_group_name_H-M   'P 1'
#
loop_
_entity.id
_entity.type
_entity.pdbx_description
1 polymer ?
#
loop_
_entity_poly.entity_id
_entity_poly.type
_entity_poly.pdbx_seq_one_letter_code
_entity_poly.pdbx_strand_id
1 'polypeptide(L)'
;MKILSVLTFVLILSACSGEKKNKEQSLDQSTSKIEVIDFHSTHRCMTCNAIEKNTKYTLNTYFSKELKENKITFQVINVDEKENEKVAEKFEAAGTALIINVIKNGKETQINLTDFAFMNGNDQDAFSKELKSKLDKQLKML
;
A
#
# COMPACT_ATOMS: atom_id res chain seq x y z
N MET A 1 23.20 -56.33 -58.77
CA MET A 1 21.98 -55.56 -58.80
C MET A 1 22.04 -54.56 -57.68
N LYS A 2 22.05 -53.32 -58.01
CA LYS A 2 22.44 -52.21 -57.13
C LYS A 2 21.22 -51.66 -56.42
N ILE A 3 21.22 -51.72 -55.10
CA ILE A 3 20.20 -51.10 -54.28
C ILE A 3 20.73 -49.74 -53.78
N LEU A 4 20.17 -48.69 -54.31
CA LEU A 4 20.53 -47.32 -54.00
C LEU A 4 19.77 -46.88 -52.73
N SER A 5 20.49 -46.77 -51.61
CA SER A 5 19.91 -46.27 -50.33
C SER A 5 19.90 -44.76 -50.37
N VAL A 6 18.71 -44.19 -50.43
CA VAL A 6 18.50 -42.74 -50.32
C VAL A 6 18.35 -42.40 -48.84
N LEU A 7 19.35 -41.76 -48.28
CA LEU A 7 19.37 -41.25 -46.88
C LEU A 7 18.65 -39.91 -46.85
N THR A 8 17.39 -39.92 -46.40
CA THR A 8 16.60 -38.70 -46.21
C THR A 8 16.99 -38.05 -44.90
N PHE A 9 17.71 -36.94 -44.99
CA PHE A 9 18.11 -36.12 -43.85
C PHE A 9 16.96 -35.20 -43.50
N VAL A 10 16.23 -35.51 -42.42
CA VAL A 10 15.19 -34.67 -41.88
C VAL A 10 15.80 -33.60 -40.97
N LEU A 11 15.87 -32.37 -41.44
CA LEU A 11 16.22 -31.20 -40.64
C LEU A 11 15.04 -30.86 -39.72
N ILE A 12 15.19 -31.13 -38.44
CA ILE A 12 14.24 -30.65 -37.43
C ILE A 12 14.65 -29.22 -37.07
N LEU A 13 13.92 -28.23 -37.61
CA LEU A 13 13.99 -26.83 -37.20
C LEU A 13 13.28 -26.69 -35.85
N SER A 14 14.04 -26.70 -34.77
CA SER A 14 13.53 -26.30 -33.44
C SER A 14 13.27 -24.81 -33.43
N ALA A 15 12.05 -24.41 -33.73
CA ALA A 15 11.57 -23.08 -33.50
C ALA A 15 11.39 -22.89 -31.98
N CYS A 16 12.37 -22.29 -31.30
CA CYS A 16 12.21 -21.75 -29.98
C CYS A 16 11.26 -20.55 -30.09
N SER A 17 9.96 -20.79 -29.97
CA SER A 17 8.95 -19.77 -29.73
C SER A 17 9.10 -19.32 -28.29
N GLY A 18 9.79 -18.21 -28.08
CA GLY A 18 9.85 -17.53 -26.78
C GLY A 18 8.48 -17.02 -26.41
N GLU A 19 7.71 -17.85 -25.72
CA GLU A 19 6.52 -17.40 -25.03
C GLU A 19 6.95 -16.40 -23.96
N LYS A 20 6.79 -15.11 -24.28
CA LYS A 20 6.67 -14.08 -23.24
C LYS A 20 5.46 -14.47 -22.41
N LYS A 21 5.69 -15.18 -21.30
CA LYS A 21 4.70 -15.26 -20.22
C LYS A 21 4.43 -13.84 -19.78
N ASN A 22 3.38 -13.26 -20.33
CA ASN A 22 2.64 -12.21 -19.68
C ASN A 22 2.32 -12.79 -18.29
N LYS A 23 3.01 -12.31 -17.26
CA LYS A 23 2.50 -12.43 -15.90
C LYS A 23 1.21 -11.62 -15.91
N GLU A 24 0.12 -12.25 -16.29
CA GLU A 24 -1.16 -11.86 -15.74
C GLU A 24 -0.96 -11.89 -14.23
N GLN A 25 -0.85 -10.70 -13.68
CA GLN A 25 -0.89 -10.46 -12.27
C GLN A 25 -2.25 -11.00 -11.84
N SER A 26 -2.24 -12.28 -11.40
CA SER A 26 -3.39 -12.87 -10.74
C SER A 26 -3.82 -11.82 -9.74
N LEU A 27 -5.02 -11.29 -9.89
CA LEU A 27 -5.72 -10.53 -8.87
C LEU A 27 -5.73 -11.43 -7.64
N ASP A 28 -4.72 -11.20 -6.80
CA ASP A 28 -4.53 -11.94 -5.57
C ASP A 28 -5.79 -11.70 -4.76
N GLN A 29 -6.44 -12.81 -4.50
CA GLN A 29 -7.73 -12.93 -3.84
C GLN A 29 -7.72 -12.07 -2.59
N SER A 30 -8.33 -10.89 -2.68
CA SER A 30 -8.53 -9.80 -1.73
C SER A 30 -8.11 -10.13 -0.29
N THR A 31 -6.86 -9.94 0.01
CA THR A 31 -6.43 -9.84 1.41
C THR A 31 -7.00 -8.52 1.93
N SER A 32 -7.98 -8.64 2.84
CA SER A 32 -8.51 -7.46 3.53
C SER A 32 -7.38 -6.83 4.35
N LYS A 33 -7.17 -5.53 4.20
CA LYS A 33 -6.10 -4.78 4.90
C LYS A 33 -6.48 -3.33 5.16
N ILE A 34 -5.73 -2.71 6.03
CA ILE A 34 -5.82 -1.28 6.33
C ILE A 34 -4.52 -0.62 5.93
N GLU A 35 -4.61 0.43 5.13
CA GLU A 35 -3.48 1.29 4.81
C GLU A 35 -3.61 2.59 5.62
N VAL A 36 -2.65 2.88 6.47
CA VAL A 36 -2.52 4.16 7.16
C VAL A 36 -1.55 5.01 6.35
N ILE A 37 -2.00 6.17 5.89
CA ILE A 37 -1.23 7.02 4.99
C ILE A 37 -1.12 8.41 5.61
N ASP A 38 0.11 8.85 5.86
CA ASP A 38 0.44 10.21 6.29
C ASP A 38 0.98 10.99 5.09
N PHE A 39 0.15 11.87 4.55
CA PHE A 39 0.56 12.79 3.50
C PHE A 39 1.17 14.04 4.12
N HIS A 40 2.16 14.62 3.45
CA HIS A 40 2.78 15.87 3.86
C HIS A 40 3.35 16.64 2.68
N SER A 41 3.56 17.93 2.84
CA SER A 41 4.34 18.77 1.91
C SER A 41 5.82 18.74 2.27
N THR A 42 6.68 19.18 1.35
CA THR A 42 8.14 19.30 1.57
C THR A 42 8.45 20.17 2.80
N HIS A 43 7.72 21.28 2.97
CA HIS A 43 7.85 22.15 4.14
C HIS A 43 6.85 21.72 5.23
N ARG A 44 7.37 21.09 6.28
CA ARG A 44 6.54 20.53 7.36
C ARG A 44 6.53 21.42 8.60
N CYS A 45 5.33 21.66 9.12
CA CYS A 45 5.14 22.33 10.40
C CYS A 45 5.47 21.39 11.59
N MET A 46 5.60 21.95 12.80
CA MET A 46 5.85 21.12 14.02
C MET A 46 4.74 20.07 14.22
N THR A 47 3.47 20.49 14.10
CA THR A 47 2.33 19.56 14.25
C THR A 47 2.33 18.50 13.16
N CYS A 48 2.70 18.84 11.91
CA CYS A 48 2.81 17.88 10.82
C CYS A 48 3.83 16.77 11.14
N ASN A 49 5.00 17.12 11.67
CA ASN A 49 6.01 16.17 12.12
C ASN A 49 5.54 15.34 13.33
N ALA A 50 4.78 15.96 14.24
CA ALA A 50 4.24 15.28 15.42
C ALA A 50 3.17 14.24 15.03
N ILE A 51 2.34 14.51 14.02
CA ILE A 51 1.36 13.56 13.47
C ILE A 51 2.06 12.29 12.99
N GLU A 52 3.09 12.41 12.16
CA GLU A 52 3.86 11.24 11.69
C GLU A 52 4.48 10.46 12.85
N LYS A 53 5.15 11.19 13.77
CA LYS A 53 5.78 10.57 14.94
C LYS A 53 4.77 9.79 15.79
N ASN A 54 3.62 10.40 16.08
CA ASN A 54 2.60 9.81 16.93
C ASN A 54 1.88 8.65 16.23
N THR A 55 1.69 8.72 14.90
CA THR A 55 1.19 7.62 14.09
C THR A 55 2.15 6.42 14.16
N LYS A 56 3.44 6.65 13.90
CA LYS A 56 4.48 5.61 14.02
C LYS A 56 4.53 4.98 15.42
N TYR A 57 4.49 5.82 16.45
CA TYR A 57 4.47 5.35 17.84
C TYR A 57 3.25 4.46 18.10
N THR A 58 2.06 4.89 17.72
CA THR A 58 0.81 4.14 17.92
C THR A 58 0.86 2.79 17.21
N LEU A 59 1.26 2.78 15.94
CA LEU A 59 1.32 1.57 15.14
C LEU A 59 2.34 0.57 15.68
N ASN A 60 3.54 1.01 16.03
CA ASN A 60 4.58 0.13 16.57
C ASN A 60 4.24 -0.41 17.96
N THR A 61 3.56 0.41 18.79
CA THR A 61 3.21 0.04 20.18
C THR A 61 2.04 -0.94 20.24
N TYR A 62 1.00 -0.70 19.43
CA TYR A 62 -0.27 -1.42 19.58
C TYR A 62 -0.61 -2.37 18.44
N PHE A 63 0.05 -2.23 17.28
CA PHE A 63 -0.29 -2.97 16.06
C PHE A 63 0.93 -3.65 15.40
N SER A 64 1.96 -3.95 16.21
CA SER A 64 3.19 -4.57 15.71
C SER A 64 2.96 -5.93 15.03
N LYS A 65 1.95 -6.68 15.48
CA LYS A 65 1.53 -7.94 14.87
C LYS A 65 0.88 -7.71 13.51
N GLU A 66 -0.09 -6.81 13.44
CA GLU A 66 -0.84 -6.46 12.22
C GLU A 66 0.08 -5.87 11.15
N LEU A 67 1.11 -5.10 11.56
CA LEU A 67 2.15 -4.61 10.66
C LEU A 67 2.98 -5.77 10.07
N LYS A 68 3.41 -6.73 10.90
CA LYS A 68 4.18 -7.90 10.45
C LYS A 68 3.38 -8.82 9.52
N GLU A 69 2.08 -8.91 9.75
CA GLU A 69 1.14 -9.70 8.94
C GLU A 69 0.64 -8.95 7.69
N ASN A 70 1.08 -7.71 7.48
CA ASN A 70 0.59 -6.80 6.43
C ASN A 70 -0.93 -6.56 6.47
N LYS A 71 -1.57 -6.79 7.61
CA LYS A 71 -2.97 -6.40 7.84
C LYS A 71 -3.13 -4.89 8.01
N ILE A 72 -2.11 -4.25 8.57
CA ILE A 72 -1.93 -2.81 8.56
C ILE A 72 -0.64 -2.50 7.84
N THR A 73 -0.67 -1.51 6.95
CA THR A 73 0.53 -0.91 6.35
C THR A 73 0.60 0.56 6.69
N PHE A 74 1.80 1.12 6.73
CA PHE A 74 1.99 2.55 6.95
C PHE A 74 2.88 3.14 5.86
N GLN A 75 2.44 4.26 5.31
CA GLN A 75 3.16 5.01 4.29
C GLN A 75 3.21 6.49 4.66
N VAL A 76 4.34 7.12 4.36
CA VAL A 76 4.54 8.57 4.47
C VAL A 76 4.81 9.07 3.07
N ILE A 77 3.98 10.00 2.59
CA ILE A 77 3.96 10.42 1.18
C ILE A 77 4.08 11.94 1.09
N ASN A 78 5.12 12.40 0.42
CA ASN A 78 5.28 13.83 0.10
C ASN A 78 4.46 14.18 -1.15
N VAL A 79 3.43 15.01 -0.99
CA VAL A 79 2.53 15.40 -2.09
C VAL A 79 3.19 16.33 -3.13
N ASP A 80 4.32 16.96 -2.78
CA ASP A 80 5.04 17.85 -3.69
C ASP A 80 5.94 17.09 -4.67
N GLU A 81 6.14 15.79 -4.46
CA GLU A 81 6.92 14.93 -5.36
C GLU A 81 6.06 14.46 -6.52
N LYS A 82 6.55 14.67 -7.75
CA LYS A 82 5.80 14.39 -8.98
C LYS A 82 5.35 12.92 -9.10
N GLU A 83 6.17 11.99 -8.64
CA GLU A 83 5.83 10.57 -8.61
C GLU A 83 4.64 10.24 -7.72
N ASN A 84 4.33 11.10 -6.75
CA ASN A 84 3.23 10.93 -5.80
C ASN A 84 1.92 11.63 -6.23
N GLU A 85 1.93 12.38 -7.34
CA GLU A 85 0.78 13.15 -7.82
C GLU A 85 -0.50 12.30 -7.91
N LYS A 86 -0.42 11.14 -8.57
CA LYS A 86 -1.58 10.25 -8.74
C LYS A 86 -2.15 9.70 -7.43
N VAL A 87 -1.27 9.39 -6.47
CA VAL A 87 -1.73 8.90 -5.17
C VAL A 87 -2.30 10.03 -4.33
N ALA A 88 -1.70 11.22 -4.37
CA ALA A 88 -2.22 12.41 -3.72
C ALA A 88 -3.61 12.78 -4.26
N GLU A 89 -3.80 12.78 -5.58
CA GLU A 89 -5.11 12.99 -6.22
C GLU A 89 -6.14 11.94 -5.80
N LYS A 90 -5.77 10.65 -5.82
CA LYS A 90 -6.67 9.54 -5.40
C LYS A 90 -7.22 9.76 -3.98
N PHE A 91 -6.42 10.29 -3.08
CA PHE A 91 -6.79 10.53 -1.69
C PHE A 91 -7.19 11.99 -1.39
N GLU A 92 -7.30 12.84 -2.42
CA GLU A 92 -7.61 14.26 -2.30
C GLU A 92 -6.68 14.99 -1.31
N ALA A 93 -5.41 14.57 -1.26
CA ALA A 93 -4.41 15.10 -0.35
C ALA A 93 -3.61 16.23 -1.02
N ALA A 94 -3.90 17.48 -0.67
CA ALA A 94 -3.20 18.66 -1.18
C ALA A 94 -2.08 19.15 -0.24
N GLY A 95 -1.79 18.41 0.84
CA GLY A 95 -0.82 18.76 1.87
C GLY A 95 -0.85 17.73 3.00
N THR A 96 -0.64 18.18 4.25
CA THR A 96 -0.68 17.26 5.40
C THR A 96 -2.08 16.68 5.60
N ALA A 97 -2.18 15.36 5.52
CA ALA A 97 -3.41 14.62 5.78
C ALA A 97 -3.10 13.24 6.36
N LEU A 98 -3.88 12.80 7.33
CA LEU A 98 -3.83 11.42 7.84
C LEU A 98 -5.07 10.67 7.38
N ILE A 99 -4.87 9.60 6.63
CA ILE A 99 -5.96 8.83 6.01
C ILE A 99 -5.82 7.35 6.38
N ILE A 100 -6.94 6.72 6.71
CA ILE A 100 -7.08 5.26 6.79
C ILE A 100 -7.81 4.82 5.53
N ASN A 101 -7.18 3.97 4.71
CA ASN A 101 -7.80 3.31 3.58
C ASN A 101 -8.07 1.85 3.95
N VAL A 102 -9.33 1.48 4.09
CA VAL A 102 -9.77 0.11 4.40
C VAL A 102 -10.07 -0.61 3.09
N ILE A 103 -9.31 -1.66 2.82
CA ILE A 103 -9.52 -2.53 1.66
C ILE A 103 -10.17 -3.81 2.15
N LYS A 104 -11.37 -4.10 1.66
CA LYS A 104 -12.12 -5.32 2.00
C LYS A 104 -12.79 -5.89 0.76
N ASN A 105 -12.47 -7.14 0.42
CA ASN A 105 -13.03 -7.80 -0.77
C ASN A 105 -12.88 -6.97 -2.06
N GLY A 106 -11.73 -6.33 -2.24
CA GLY A 106 -11.43 -5.48 -3.39
C GLY A 106 -12.12 -4.11 -3.39
N LYS A 107 -12.91 -3.79 -2.35
CA LYS A 107 -13.54 -2.48 -2.19
C LYS A 107 -12.73 -1.63 -1.22
N GLU A 108 -12.44 -0.39 -1.62
CA GLU A 108 -11.77 0.59 -0.78
C GLU A 108 -12.78 1.51 -0.06
N THR A 109 -12.46 1.87 1.17
CA THR A 109 -13.18 2.87 1.95
C THR A 109 -12.19 3.78 2.63
N GLN A 110 -12.19 5.05 2.24
CA GLN A 110 -11.28 6.06 2.79
C GLN A 110 -11.92 6.75 3.99
N ILE A 111 -11.14 6.91 5.06
CA ILE A 111 -11.52 7.61 6.30
C ILE A 111 -10.50 8.70 6.53
N ASN A 112 -10.91 9.94 6.33
CA ASN A 112 -10.05 11.09 6.54
C ASN A 112 -10.00 11.41 8.05
N LEU A 113 -8.80 11.38 8.62
CA LEU A 113 -8.52 11.65 10.03
C LEU A 113 -7.72 12.95 10.22
N THR A 114 -7.66 13.81 9.23
CA THR A 114 -6.81 15.01 9.25
C THR A 114 -7.18 15.95 10.38
N ASP A 115 -8.47 16.23 10.57
CA ASP A 115 -8.93 17.11 11.65
C ASP A 115 -8.55 16.55 13.04
N PHE A 116 -8.83 15.26 13.24
CA PHE A 116 -8.40 14.56 14.46
C PHE A 116 -6.89 14.67 14.67
N ALA A 117 -6.11 14.44 13.62
CA ALA A 117 -4.65 14.44 13.68
C ALA A 117 -4.09 15.81 14.06
N PHE A 118 -4.64 16.89 13.50
CA PHE A 118 -4.25 18.25 13.88
C PHE A 118 -4.69 18.64 15.29
N MET A 119 -5.88 18.24 15.71
CA MET A 119 -6.38 18.55 17.06
C MET A 119 -5.54 17.87 18.15
N ASN A 120 -5.05 16.66 17.92
CA ASN A 120 -4.33 15.86 18.91
C ASN A 120 -2.83 15.71 18.62
N GLY A 121 -2.33 16.28 17.53
CA GLY A 121 -0.97 16.08 17.06
C GLY A 121 0.13 16.41 18.09
N ASN A 122 -0.13 17.35 19.00
CA ASN A 122 0.81 17.75 20.04
C ASN A 122 0.62 17.01 21.38
N ASP A 123 -0.34 16.09 21.46
CA ASP A 123 -0.61 15.22 22.62
C ASP A 123 -0.51 13.75 22.18
N GLN A 124 0.65 13.14 22.42
CA GLN A 124 0.91 11.77 21.99
C GLN A 124 -0.05 10.75 22.61
N ASP A 125 -0.43 10.94 23.87
CA ASP A 125 -1.29 9.98 24.59
C ASP A 125 -2.73 10.05 24.07
N ALA A 126 -3.29 11.26 23.96
CA ALA A 126 -4.61 11.46 23.37
C ALA A 126 -4.67 10.98 21.91
N PHE A 127 -3.65 11.34 21.11
CA PHE A 127 -3.53 10.89 19.71
C PHE A 127 -3.51 9.37 19.60
N SER A 128 -2.62 8.72 20.38
CA SER A 128 -2.43 7.28 20.31
C SER A 128 -3.66 6.50 20.77
N LYS A 129 -4.30 6.94 21.84
CA LYS A 129 -5.53 6.31 22.36
C LYS A 129 -6.66 6.36 21.33
N GLU A 130 -6.84 7.48 20.67
CA GLU A 130 -7.93 7.63 19.71
C GLU A 130 -7.62 6.98 18.37
N LEU A 131 -6.39 7.11 17.84
CA LEU A 131 -6.00 6.41 16.62
C LEU A 131 -6.12 4.90 16.80
N LYS A 132 -5.67 4.37 17.97
CA LYS A 132 -5.85 2.96 18.31
C LYS A 132 -7.31 2.54 18.25
N SER A 133 -8.19 3.31 18.88
CA SER A 133 -9.64 3.01 18.90
C SER A 133 -10.23 2.97 17.48
N LYS A 134 -9.83 3.92 16.62
CA LYS A 134 -10.29 3.98 15.23
C LYS A 134 -9.80 2.76 14.43
N LEU A 135 -8.54 2.36 14.57
CA LEU A 135 -7.96 1.20 13.89
C LEU A 135 -8.56 -0.13 14.39
N ASP A 136 -8.74 -0.28 15.71
CA ASP A 136 -9.40 -1.46 16.30
C ASP A 136 -10.81 -1.66 15.73
N LYS A 137 -11.56 -0.55 15.55
CA LYS A 137 -12.88 -0.59 14.94
C LYS A 137 -12.82 -1.12 13.50
N GLN A 138 -11.86 -0.66 12.71
CA GLN A 138 -11.73 -1.09 11.31
C GLN A 138 -11.25 -2.55 11.23
N LEU A 139 -10.31 -2.97 12.07
CA LEU A 139 -9.82 -4.35 12.12
C LEU A 139 -10.93 -5.36 12.44
N LYS A 140 -11.87 -5.00 13.33
CA LYS A 140 -13.04 -5.85 13.64
C LYS A 140 -14.02 -6.00 12.48
N MET A 141 -13.96 -5.10 11.49
CA MET A 141 -14.85 -5.10 10.33
C MET A 141 -14.20 -5.74 9.09
N LEU A 142 -12.88 -6.05 9.11
CA LEU A 142 -12.20 -6.79 8.05
C LEU A 142 -12.66 -8.25 8.01
#